data_84c1d29120c488ce1b3b7aeb3f0b4236
#
_entry.id   84c1d29120c488ce1b3b7aeb3f0b4236
#
_cell.length_a   1.000
_cell.length_b   1.000
_cell.length_c   1.000
_cell.angle_alpha   90.00
_cell.angle_beta   90.00
_cell.angle_gamma   90.00
#
_symmetry.space_group_name_H-M   'P 1'
#
loop_
_entity.id
_entity.type
_entity.pdbx_description
1 polymer ?
#
loop_
_entity_poly.entity_id
_entity_poly.type
_entity_poly.pdbx_seq_one_letter_code
_entity_poly.pdbx_strand_id
1 'polypeptide(L)'
;MGTDQEAPRVVSASRKIAAGPERIFELIADPAAQPRWDGNDNLASAPAGQRVRRTGDVFTMTLTRGAIRENHVVEFEESRRIAWRPAEVGQAPPGHLWRWELEPAGASRTQVTHTYDWTQLTDEKRLPRARATTADRLRASLDRLADLAETP
;
A
#
# COMPACT_ATOMS: atom_id res chain seq x y z
N MET A 1 -24.01 19.61 10.70
CA MET A 1 -23.96 19.88 9.29
C MET A 1 -22.63 19.58 8.67
N GLY A 2 -21.59 20.26 9.08
CA GLY A 2 -20.29 20.15 8.43
C GLY A 2 -19.66 18.78 8.47
N THR A 3 -19.95 18.00 9.48
CA THR A 3 -19.35 16.67 9.63
C THR A 3 -19.71 15.72 8.51
N ASP A 4 -20.91 15.89 7.93
CA ASP A 4 -21.35 15.03 6.83
C ASP A 4 -20.54 15.24 5.57
N GLN A 5 -19.80 16.34 5.50
CA GLN A 5 -18.99 16.69 4.35
C GLN A 5 -17.59 16.11 4.44
N GLU A 6 -17.24 15.54 5.57
CA GLU A 6 -15.90 15.02 5.78
C GLU A 6 -15.70 13.71 5.03
N ALA A 7 -14.57 13.58 4.33
CA ALA A 7 -14.24 12.35 3.64
C ALA A 7 -14.00 11.22 4.63
N PRO A 8 -14.33 9.97 4.25
CA PRO A 8 -14.02 8.83 5.10
C PRO A 8 -12.52 8.73 5.38
N ARG A 9 -12.17 8.44 6.61
CA ARG A 9 -10.77 8.31 7.01
C ARG A 9 -10.21 6.90 6.82
N VAL A 10 -11.07 5.96 6.48
CA VAL A 10 -10.66 4.61 6.07
C VAL A 10 -11.35 4.32 4.75
N VAL A 11 -10.57 4.05 3.72
CA VAL A 11 -11.11 3.63 2.43
C VAL A 11 -10.46 2.30 2.05
N SER A 12 -11.21 1.44 1.38
CA SER A 12 -10.69 0.16 0.94
C SER A 12 -11.31 -0.28 -0.37
N ALA A 13 -10.63 -1.20 -1.04
CA ALA A 13 -11.12 -1.85 -2.23
C ALA A 13 -10.62 -3.30 -2.20
N SER A 14 -11.36 -4.18 -2.83
CA SER A 14 -11.02 -5.60 -2.88
C SER A 14 -11.17 -6.14 -4.27
N ARG A 15 -10.39 -7.18 -4.57
CA ARG A 15 -10.46 -7.86 -5.86
C ARG A 15 -9.96 -9.29 -5.71
N LYS A 16 -10.57 -10.23 -6.45
CA LYS A 16 -10.00 -11.56 -6.62
C LYS A 16 -8.96 -11.51 -7.74
N ILE A 17 -7.80 -12.09 -7.46
CA ILE A 17 -6.70 -12.17 -8.41
C ILE A 17 -6.42 -13.64 -8.70
N ALA A 18 -6.26 -14.00 -9.97
CA ALA A 18 -6.02 -15.36 -10.40
C ALA A 18 -4.54 -15.73 -10.27
N ALA A 19 -4.06 -15.74 -9.03
CA ALA A 19 -2.70 -16.13 -8.68
C ALA A 19 -2.70 -16.55 -7.21
N GLY A 20 -1.72 -17.33 -6.80
CA GLY A 20 -1.56 -17.72 -5.41
C GLY A 20 -1.08 -16.56 -4.54
N PRO A 21 -1.35 -16.63 -3.23
CA PRO A 21 -1.00 -15.53 -2.33
C PRO A 21 0.51 -15.27 -2.27
N GLU A 22 1.35 -16.30 -2.42
CA GLU A 22 2.80 -16.14 -2.34
C GLU A 22 3.33 -15.25 -3.48
N ARG A 23 2.83 -15.47 -4.70
CA ARG A 23 3.24 -14.68 -5.86
C ARG A 23 2.79 -13.22 -5.72
N ILE A 24 1.55 -13.02 -5.29
CA ILE A 24 0.99 -11.68 -5.12
C ILE A 24 1.74 -10.95 -4.01
N PHE A 25 1.98 -11.63 -2.89
CA PHE A 25 2.62 -11.02 -1.73
C PHE A 25 4.05 -10.58 -2.06
N GLU A 26 4.76 -11.36 -2.89
CA GLU A 26 6.11 -11.00 -3.31
C GLU A 26 6.13 -9.65 -4.03
N LEU A 27 5.13 -9.40 -4.88
CA LEU A 27 5.02 -8.12 -5.60
C LEU A 27 4.73 -6.95 -4.65
N ILE A 28 4.06 -7.19 -3.54
CA ILE A 28 3.73 -6.15 -2.56
C ILE A 28 4.89 -5.92 -1.60
N ALA A 29 5.47 -6.99 -1.07
CA ALA A 29 6.47 -6.93 -0.01
C ALA A 29 7.86 -6.56 -0.51
N ASP A 30 8.10 -6.63 -1.82
CA ASP A 30 9.36 -6.18 -2.41
C ASP A 30 9.19 -4.75 -2.92
N PRO A 31 9.78 -3.76 -2.25
CA PRO A 31 9.62 -2.36 -2.66
C PRO A 31 10.02 -2.08 -4.10
N ALA A 32 11.01 -2.80 -4.63
CA ALA A 32 11.46 -2.61 -6.02
C ALA A 32 10.34 -2.89 -7.02
N ALA A 33 9.34 -3.70 -6.68
CA ALA A 33 8.22 -4.02 -7.55
C ALA A 33 7.07 -3.03 -7.42
N GLN A 34 7.00 -2.26 -6.34
CA GLN A 34 5.84 -1.40 -6.06
C GLN A 34 5.54 -0.34 -7.13
N PRO A 35 6.53 0.31 -7.75
CA PRO A 35 6.22 1.28 -8.82
C PRO A 35 5.44 0.68 -9.98
N ARG A 36 5.55 -0.62 -10.20
CA ARG A 36 4.89 -1.30 -11.31
C ARG A 36 3.39 -1.42 -11.14
N TRP A 37 2.91 -1.41 -9.90
CA TRP A 37 1.46 -1.56 -9.63
C TRP A 37 0.83 -0.34 -8.95
N ASP A 38 1.59 0.66 -8.55
CA ASP A 38 1.04 1.81 -7.84
C ASP A 38 0.05 2.59 -8.72
N GLY A 39 -1.23 2.50 -8.37
CA GLY A 39 -2.30 3.20 -9.08
C GLY A 39 -2.37 4.69 -8.82
N ASN A 40 -1.58 5.20 -7.87
CA ASN A 40 -1.49 6.64 -7.60
C ASN A 40 -0.45 7.32 -8.48
N ASP A 41 0.34 6.55 -9.23
CA ASP A 41 1.43 7.06 -10.06
C ASP A 41 2.40 7.96 -9.29
N ASN A 42 2.65 7.59 -8.05
CA ASN A 42 3.42 8.38 -7.10
C ASN A 42 4.77 7.77 -6.74
N LEU A 43 4.99 6.50 -7.09
CA LEU A 43 6.21 5.78 -6.77
C LEU A 43 7.11 5.67 -7.99
N ALA A 44 8.37 6.12 -7.87
CA ALA A 44 9.31 6.09 -8.99
C ALA A 44 10.23 4.88 -8.95
N SER A 45 10.91 4.67 -7.81
CA SER A 45 11.90 3.59 -7.71
C SER A 45 12.26 3.30 -6.27
N ALA A 46 12.74 2.08 -6.04
CA ALA A 46 13.31 1.69 -4.77
C ALA A 46 14.52 0.81 -5.02
N PRO A 47 15.57 0.91 -4.17
CA PRO A 47 16.72 0.02 -4.30
C PRO A 47 16.31 -1.45 -4.17
N ALA A 48 16.99 -2.33 -4.88
CA ALA A 48 16.83 -3.76 -4.73
C ALA A 48 17.31 -4.21 -3.34
N GLY A 49 16.78 -5.34 -2.87
CA GLY A 49 17.25 -5.94 -1.62
C GLY A 49 16.54 -5.47 -0.36
N GLN A 50 15.42 -4.80 -0.49
CA GLN A 50 14.64 -4.33 0.66
C GLN A 50 13.38 -5.17 0.93
N ARG A 51 13.30 -6.39 0.41
CA ARG A 51 12.12 -7.23 0.63
C ARG A 51 11.79 -7.29 2.12
N VAL A 52 10.56 -6.91 2.47
CA VAL A 52 10.11 -6.87 3.87
C VAL A 52 9.93 -8.28 4.41
N ARG A 53 10.38 -8.53 5.63
CA ARG A 53 10.33 -9.87 6.23
C ARG A 53 9.69 -9.90 7.61
N ARG A 54 9.48 -8.73 8.24
CA ARG A 54 8.94 -8.67 9.60
C ARG A 54 8.46 -7.27 9.94
N THR A 55 7.63 -7.20 10.97
CA THR A 55 7.26 -5.95 11.61
C THR A 55 8.52 -5.27 12.14
N GLY A 56 8.60 -3.95 11.95
CA GLY A 56 9.77 -3.18 12.36
C GLY A 56 10.74 -2.90 11.22
N ASP A 57 10.64 -3.63 10.12
CA ASP A 57 11.45 -3.30 8.94
C ASP A 57 11.08 -1.91 8.44
N VAL A 58 12.08 -1.21 7.87
CA VAL A 58 11.87 0.09 7.25
C VAL A 58 12.44 -0.01 5.84
N PHE A 59 11.64 0.36 4.84
CA PHE A 59 12.13 0.39 3.46
C PHE A 59 11.98 1.79 2.89
N THR A 60 12.88 2.14 1.98
CA THR A 60 12.86 3.46 1.33
C THR A 60 12.24 3.38 -0.04
N MET A 61 11.60 4.48 -0.45
CA MET A 61 10.98 4.61 -1.75
C MET A 61 11.20 6.03 -2.25
N THR A 62 11.63 6.17 -3.49
CA THR A 62 11.72 7.47 -4.13
C THR A 62 10.42 7.75 -4.85
N LEU A 63 9.82 8.89 -4.56
CA LEU A 63 8.57 9.31 -5.19
C LEU A 63 8.85 9.94 -6.56
N THR A 64 7.81 10.02 -7.39
CA THR A 64 7.94 10.58 -8.74
C THR A 64 8.42 12.02 -8.73
N ARG A 65 8.13 12.79 -7.67
CA ARG A 65 8.61 14.16 -7.51
C ARG A 65 10.02 14.26 -6.90
N GLY A 66 10.68 13.12 -6.68
CA GLY A 66 12.05 13.07 -6.18
C GLY A 66 12.20 12.96 -4.66
N ALA A 67 11.13 13.14 -3.91
CA ALA A 67 11.19 13.00 -2.46
C ALA A 67 11.38 11.53 -2.09
N ILE A 68 12.05 11.29 -0.95
CA ILE A 68 12.25 9.94 -0.44
C ILE A 68 11.35 9.73 0.77
N ARG A 69 10.75 8.54 0.86
CA ARG A 69 9.96 8.14 2.02
C ARG A 69 10.62 6.95 2.71
N GLU A 70 10.56 6.95 4.04
CA GLU A 70 10.90 5.80 4.86
C GLU A 70 9.58 5.19 5.31
N ASN A 71 9.34 3.94 4.93
CA ASN A 71 8.08 3.27 5.20
C ASN A 71 8.29 2.28 6.35
N HIS A 72 7.63 2.53 7.47
CA HIS A 72 7.76 1.74 8.69
C HIS A 72 6.73 0.64 8.71
N VAL A 73 7.18 -0.60 8.64
CA VAL A 73 6.28 -1.76 8.62
C VAL A 73 5.74 -1.99 10.02
N VAL A 74 4.44 -1.90 10.19
CA VAL A 74 3.78 -2.05 11.49
C VAL A 74 2.94 -3.31 11.62
N GLU A 75 2.62 -3.98 10.50
CA GLU A 75 1.94 -5.28 10.49
C GLU A 75 2.62 -6.14 9.45
N PHE A 76 2.84 -7.40 9.78
CA PHE A 76 3.42 -8.34 8.85
C PHE A 76 3.04 -9.78 9.22
N GLU A 77 2.50 -10.49 8.23
CA GLU A 77 2.31 -11.93 8.26
C GLU A 77 2.55 -12.43 6.84
N GLU A 78 3.56 -13.27 6.65
CA GLU A 78 3.99 -13.72 5.32
C GLU A 78 2.81 -14.26 4.51
N SER A 79 2.65 -13.74 3.29
CA SER A 79 1.61 -14.11 2.33
C SER A 79 0.18 -13.80 2.78
N ARG A 80 0.00 -13.06 3.86
CA ARG A 80 -1.32 -12.76 4.40
C ARG A 80 -1.58 -11.29 4.66
N ARG A 81 -0.61 -10.57 5.22
CA ARG A 81 -0.83 -9.19 5.63
C ARG A 81 0.46 -8.42 5.68
N ILE A 82 0.41 -7.19 5.21
CA ILE A 82 1.49 -6.22 5.39
C ILE A 82 0.88 -4.83 5.47
N ALA A 83 1.38 -4.02 6.39
CA ALA A 83 0.97 -2.63 6.49
C ALA A 83 2.16 -1.78 6.89
N TRP A 84 2.20 -0.56 6.32
CA TRP A 84 3.30 0.36 6.64
C TRP A 84 2.79 1.79 6.77
N ARG A 85 3.56 2.59 7.52
CA ARG A 85 3.32 4.02 7.71
C ARG A 85 4.45 4.79 7.06
N PRO A 86 4.17 5.57 6.01
CA PRO A 86 5.19 6.41 5.37
C PRO A 86 5.63 7.57 6.27
N ALA A 87 6.91 7.91 6.16
CA ALA A 87 7.50 9.04 6.88
C ALA A 87 8.53 9.75 6.00
N GLU A 88 8.78 11.02 6.26
CA GLU A 88 9.92 11.70 5.68
C GLU A 88 11.18 11.18 6.34
N VAL A 89 12.31 11.24 5.61
CA VAL A 89 13.58 10.71 6.11
C VAL A 89 13.92 11.35 7.46
N GLY A 90 14.18 10.49 8.44
CA GLY A 90 14.56 10.91 9.79
C GLY A 90 13.41 11.42 10.65
N GLN A 91 12.18 11.36 10.16
CA GLN A 91 11.01 11.84 10.90
C GLN A 91 10.11 10.67 11.32
N ALA A 92 9.32 10.90 12.35
CA ALA A 92 8.30 9.93 12.75
C ALA A 92 7.17 9.93 11.71
N PRO A 93 6.51 8.78 11.49
CA PRO A 93 5.35 8.73 10.60
C PRO A 93 4.25 9.67 11.07
N PRO A 94 3.67 10.49 10.16
CA PRO A 94 2.59 11.41 10.55
C PRO A 94 1.26 10.73 10.85
N GLY A 95 1.08 9.45 10.49
CA GLY A 95 -0.05 8.68 10.97
C GLY A 95 -0.90 7.96 9.94
N HIS A 96 -0.71 8.23 8.65
CA HIS A 96 -1.46 7.46 7.65
C HIS A 96 -0.83 6.09 7.44
N LEU A 97 -1.64 5.15 6.95
CA LEU A 97 -1.25 3.74 6.86
C LEU A 97 -1.79 3.13 5.57
N TRP A 98 -0.95 2.33 4.92
CA TRP A 98 -1.34 1.48 3.79
C TRP A 98 -1.32 0.03 4.24
N ARG A 99 -2.42 -0.71 3.99
CA ARG A 99 -2.53 -2.12 4.38
C ARG A 99 -2.94 -2.97 3.20
N TRP A 100 -2.33 -4.14 3.11
CA TRP A 100 -2.69 -5.19 2.17
C TRP A 100 -3.03 -6.45 2.94
N GLU A 101 -4.15 -7.08 2.57
CA GLU A 101 -4.59 -8.33 3.19
C GLU A 101 -4.94 -9.32 2.08
N LEU A 102 -4.45 -10.55 2.22
CA LEU A 102 -4.62 -11.62 1.24
C LEU A 102 -5.27 -12.81 1.89
N GLU A 103 -6.32 -13.34 1.25
CA GLU A 103 -6.97 -14.58 1.68
C GLU A 103 -7.08 -15.53 0.50
N PRO A 104 -6.64 -16.81 0.66
CA PRO A 104 -6.85 -17.81 -0.38
C PRO A 104 -8.35 -17.90 -0.72
N ALA A 105 -8.67 -17.94 -2.02
CA ALA A 105 -10.06 -17.95 -2.49
C ALA A 105 -10.27 -19.09 -3.48
N GLY A 106 -9.63 -20.23 -3.24
CA GLY A 106 -9.67 -21.39 -4.10
C GLY A 106 -8.30 -21.68 -4.69
N ALA A 107 -8.21 -22.68 -5.54
CA ALA A 107 -6.94 -23.06 -6.17
C ALA A 107 -6.44 -21.92 -7.05
N SER A 108 -5.22 -21.45 -6.77
CA SER A 108 -4.55 -20.41 -7.55
C SER A 108 -5.36 -19.11 -7.65
N ARG A 109 -6.12 -18.77 -6.61
CA ARG A 109 -6.87 -17.53 -6.52
C ARG A 109 -6.74 -16.93 -5.13
N THR A 110 -6.73 -15.60 -5.07
CA THR A 110 -6.57 -14.88 -3.82
C THR A 110 -7.51 -13.69 -3.79
N GLN A 111 -8.21 -13.50 -2.68
CA GLN A 111 -8.97 -12.29 -2.42
C GLN A 111 -8.00 -11.29 -1.81
N VAL A 112 -7.80 -10.16 -2.47
CA VAL A 112 -6.87 -9.12 -2.03
C VAL A 112 -7.65 -7.88 -1.64
N THR A 113 -7.40 -7.37 -0.44
CA THR A 113 -8.00 -6.13 0.06
C THR A 113 -6.89 -5.12 0.31
N HIS A 114 -7.07 -3.93 -0.23
CA HIS A 114 -6.14 -2.82 -0.03
C HIS A 114 -6.86 -1.71 0.72
N THR A 115 -6.24 -1.22 1.80
CA THR A 115 -6.85 -0.23 2.69
C THR A 115 -5.90 0.94 2.88
N TYR A 116 -6.45 2.15 2.82
CA TYR A 116 -5.78 3.37 3.24
C TYR A 116 -6.49 3.91 4.47
N ASP A 117 -5.75 4.07 5.56
CA ASP A 117 -6.30 4.48 6.85
C ASP A 117 -5.56 5.72 7.33
N TRP A 118 -6.26 6.85 7.44
CA TRP A 118 -5.66 8.09 7.91
C TRP A 118 -6.32 8.61 9.18
N THR A 119 -6.92 7.70 9.97
CA THR A 119 -7.54 8.05 11.26
C THR A 119 -6.52 8.64 12.24
N GLN A 120 -5.26 8.26 12.14
CA GLN A 120 -4.19 8.72 13.02
C GLN A 120 -3.40 9.88 12.44
N LEU A 121 -3.78 10.38 11.26
CA LEU A 121 -3.06 11.46 10.60
C LEU A 121 -3.37 12.79 11.29
N THR A 122 -2.33 13.47 11.78
CA THR A 122 -2.47 14.72 12.50
C THR A 122 -1.85 15.92 11.75
N ASP A 123 -1.07 15.66 10.71
CA ASP A 123 -0.40 16.71 9.95
C ASP A 123 -1.40 17.37 8.99
N GLU A 124 -1.81 18.59 9.29
CA GLU A 124 -2.79 19.32 8.49
C GLU A 124 -2.37 19.51 7.03
N LYS A 125 -1.07 19.60 6.78
CA LYS A 125 -0.55 19.77 5.41
C LYS A 125 -0.83 18.56 4.54
N ARG A 126 -1.02 17.39 5.13
CA ARG A 126 -1.26 16.15 4.41
C ARG A 126 -2.73 15.80 4.26
N LEU A 127 -3.62 16.50 4.97
CA LEU A 127 -5.06 16.20 4.93
C LEU A 127 -5.66 16.31 3.54
N PRO A 128 -5.31 17.32 2.72
CA PRO A 128 -5.89 17.39 1.36
C PRO A 128 -5.57 16.16 0.52
N ARG A 129 -4.35 15.67 0.60
CA ARG A 129 -3.94 14.45 -0.14
C ARG A 129 -4.65 13.22 0.41
N ALA A 130 -4.79 13.13 1.73
CA ALA A 130 -5.51 12.02 2.35
C ALA A 130 -6.96 11.98 1.89
N ARG A 131 -7.63 13.12 1.88
CA ARG A 131 -9.01 13.21 1.39
C ARG A 131 -9.14 12.84 -0.08
N ALA A 132 -8.11 13.12 -0.87
CA ALA A 132 -8.11 12.81 -2.30
C ALA A 132 -7.83 11.34 -2.60
N THR A 133 -7.40 10.56 -1.61
CA THR A 133 -7.12 9.13 -1.79
C THR A 133 -8.43 8.37 -1.68
N THR A 134 -8.95 7.97 -2.82
CA THR A 134 -10.28 7.34 -2.94
C THR A 134 -10.16 5.84 -3.17
N ALA A 135 -11.27 5.12 -3.01
CA ALA A 135 -11.32 3.69 -3.32
C ALA A 135 -10.96 3.41 -4.77
N ASP A 136 -11.24 4.35 -5.69
CA ASP A 136 -10.89 4.16 -7.10
C ASP A 136 -9.36 4.09 -7.30
N ARG A 137 -8.61 4.87 -6.55
CA ARG A 137 -7.14 4.80 -6.62
C ARG A 137 -6.63 3.48 -6.08
N LEU A 138 -7.25 2.98 -5.01
CA LEU A 138 -6.89 1.66 -4.45
C LEU A 138 -7.22 0.56 -5.45
N ARG A 139 -8.36 0.67 -6.13
CA ARG A 139 -8.75 -0.30 -7.15
C ARG A 139 -7.80 -0.27 -8.33
N ALA A 140 -7.30 0.90 -8.71
CA ALA A 140 -6.32 1.00 -9.80
C ALA A 140 -5.04 0.23 -9.44
N SER A 141 -4.59 0.30 -8.19
CA SER A 141 -3.45 -0.49 -7.74
C SER A 141 -3.74 -1.98 -7.78
N LEU A 142 -4.95 -2.38 -7.34
CA LEU A 142 -5.36 -3.79 -7.39
C LEU A 142 -5.40 -4.31 -8.82
N ASP A 143 -5.89 -3.52 -9.76
CA ASP A 143 -5.98 -3.92 -11.17
C ASP A 143 -4.60 -4.10 -11.77
N ARG A 144 -3.68 -3.19 -11.50
CA ARG A 144 -2.30 -3.31 -11.99
C ARG A 144 -1.57 -4.49 -11.33
N LEU A 145 -1.81 -4.70 -10.05
CA LEU A 145 -1.25 -5.84 -9.32
C LEU A 145 -1.75 -7.15 -9.93
N ALA A 146 -3.04 -7.21 -10.25
CA ALA A 146 -3.62 -8.39 -10.90
C ALA A 146 -2.96 -8.66 -12.25
N ASP A 147 -2.76 -7.62 -13.06
CA ASP A 147 -2.11 -7.78 -14.36
C ASP A 147 -0.72 -8.39 -14.21
N LEU A 148 0.06 -7.92 -13.23
CA LEU A 148 1.40 -8.44 -13.00
C LEU A 148 1.37 -9.89 -12.47
N ALA A 149 0.50 -10.16 -11.51
CA ALA A 149 0.45 -11.46 -10.86
C ALA A 149 -0.09 -12.55 -11.78
N GLU A 150 -1.03 -12.19 -12.67
CA GLU A 150 -1.68 -13.14 -13.60
C GLU A 150 -0.85 -13.40 -14.85
N THR A 151 0.17 -12.60 -15.10
CA THR A 151 1.07 -12.81 -16.23
C THR A 151 2.15 -13.81 -15.85
N PRO A 152 2.34 -14.91 -16.61
CA PRO A 152 3.35 -15.92 -16.32
C PRO A 152 4.77 -15.37 -16.35
#